data_ce772c08aed0b632564d0926d7389b95
#
_entry.id   ce772c08aed0b632564d0926d7389b95
#
_cell.length_a   1.000
_cell.length_b   1.000
_cell.length_c   1.000
_cell.angle_alpha   90.00
_cell.angle_beta   90.00
_cell.angle_gamma   90.00
#
_symmetry.space_group_name_H-M   'P 1'
#
loop_
_entity.id
_entity.type
_entity.pdbx_description
1 polymer ?
#
loop_
_entity_poly.entity_id
_entity_poly.type
_entity_poly.pdbx_seq_one_letter_code
_entity_poly.pdbx_strand_id
1 'polypeptide(L)'
;MKKIKKFLLTMAMTMALGTSAFAASGFEFILNVPFGINWNIPTGELKGIRSMMGFDAGVDAQIGYMISVKDGFGISVLGELGYSWDAYSYAVDVSVSDGSGSSGGLDVQLKESSLLLYFHSFKLGLLPKFNIGFGGRHGLAVGIGGGVKIPIAGQIKFPGNNESLKATRKDIAEFLSPSVIGYIKASIDYYLFFTDNIAMEFGLYLGGDFGPKMAATAGGFGGNAFDFGLQLGFRFGPKA
;
A
#
# COMPACT_ATOMS: atom_id res chain seq x y z
N MET A 1 25.02 0.23 -11.01
CA MET A 1 24.53 1.62 -11.03
C MET A 1 24.49 2.27 -12.43
N LYS A 2 25.53 2.18 -13.30
CA LYS A 2 25.52 2.80 -14.66
C LYS A 2 24.42 2.23 -15.59
N LYS A 3 24.09 0.94 -15.51
CA LYS A 3 23.04 0.29 -16.33
C LYS A 3 21.63 0.76 -15.96
N ILE A 4 21.36 0.91 -14.64
CA ILE A 4 20.06 1.40 -14.16
C ILE A 4 19.81 2.86 -14.57
N LYS A 5 20.85 3.73 -14.46
CA LYS A 5 20.76 5.12 -14.92
C LYS A 5 20.47 5.22 -16.42
N LYS A 6 21.11 4.37 -17.24
CA LYS A 6 20.85 4.32 -18.69
C LYS A 6 19.43 3.84 -18.98
N PHE A 7 18.96 2.80 -18.29
CA PHE A 7 17.60 2.29 -18.44
C PHE A 7 16.55 3.35 -18.08
N LEU A 8 16.69 4.01 -16.93
CA LEU A 8 15.81 5.10 -16.51
C LEU A 8 15.84 6.28 -17.50
N LEU A 9 17.02 6.65 -18.01
CA LEU A 9 17.15 7.73 -18.98
C LEU A 9 16.50 7.36 -20.32
N THR A 10 16.70 6.12 -20.79
CA THR A 10 16.08 5.63 -22.05
C THR A 10 14.56 5.59 -21.87
N MET A 11 14.05 5.08 -20.75
CA MET A 11 12.62 5.05 -20.45
C MET A 11 12.03 6.47 -20.42
N ALA A 12 12.68 7.42 -19.75
CA ALA A 12 12.26 8.82 -19.73
C ALA A 12 12.27 9.46 -21.14
N MET A 13 13.30 9.18 -21.95
CA MET A 13 13.37 9.67 -23.34
C MET A 13 12.29 9.05 -24.23
N THR A 14 12.02 7.75 -24.12
CA THR A 14 10.97 7.08 -24.90
C THR A 14 9.58 7.61 -24.52
N MET A 15 9.35 7.91 -23.25
CA MET A 15 8.10 8.54 -22.79
C MET A 15 7.95 9.96 -23.33
N ALA A 16 9.03 10.75 -23.34
CA ALA A 16 9.00 12.12 -23.85
C ALA A 16 8.75 12.22 -25.37
N LEU A 17 9.18 11.22 -26.14
CA LEU A 17 9.01 11.21 -27.61
C LEU A 17 7.63 10.68 -28.04
N GLY A 18 6.95 9.88 -27.21
CA GLY A 18 5.63 9.30 -27.52
C GLY A 18 4.45 10.25 -27.39
N THR A 19 4.63 11.42 -26.76
CA THR A 19 3.53 12.31 -26.34
C THR A 19 3.15 13.40 -27.36
N SER A 20 3.83 13.51 -28.49
CA SER A 20 3.67 14.66 -29.40
C SER A 20 2.54 14.55 -30.42
N ALA A 21 1.81 13.44 -30.50
CA ALA A 21 0.89 13.20 -31.61
C ALA A 21 -0.62 13.34 -31.30
N PHE A 22 -1.02 13.39 -30.01
CA PHE A 22 -2.43 13.50 -29.63
C PHE A 22 -2.59 14.49 -28.48
N ALA A 23 -3.09 15.67 -28.76
CA ALA A 23 -3.15 16.81 -27.81
C ALA A 23 -4.07 16.56 -26.58
N ALA A 24 -4.84 15.49 -26.56
CA ALA A 24 -5.81 15.23 -25.50
C ALA A 24 -5.87 13.76 -25.02
N SER A 25 -5.25 12.82 -25.69
CA SER A 25 -5.19 11.40 -25.27
C SER A 25 -3.77 10.89 -25.42
N GLY A 26 -3.30 10.00 -24.55
CA GLY A 26 -1.96 9.48 -24.68
C GLY A 26 -1.51 8.58 -23.55
N PHE A 27 -0.30 8.08 -23.72
CA PHE A 27 0.38 7.28 -22.71
C PHE A 27 0.60 8.10 -21.43
N GLU A 28 0.36 7.47 -20.31
CA GLU A 28 0.49 8.07 -18.98
C GLU A 28 1.36 7.18 -18.10
N PHE A 29 2.26 7.83 -17.38
CA PHE A 29 3.07 7.23 -16.35
C PHE A 29 3.04 8.11 -15.11
N ILE A 30 2.74 7.51 -13.96
CA ILE A 30 2.73 8.20 -12.67
C ILE A 30 3.64 7.43 -11.72
N LEU A 31 4.53 8.13 -11.04
CA LEU A 31 5.38 7.59 -9.98
C LEU A 31 4.97 8.24 -8.67
N ASN A 32 4.44 7.48 -7.74
CA ASN A 32 3.97 7.94 -6.44
C ASN A 32 4.75 7.32 -5.28
N VAL A 33 4.87 8.07 -4.21
CA VAL A 33 5.35 7.62 -2.90
C VAL A 33 4.19 7.76 -1.91
N PRO A 34 3.39 6.71 -1.72
CA PRO A 34 2.36 6.69 -0.69
C PRO A 34 2.98 6.52 0.68
N PHE A 35 2.37 7.15 1.68
CA PHE A 35 2.66 6.96 3.10
C PHE A 35 1.41 7.26 3.93
N GLY A 36 1.12 6.41 4.89
CA GLY A 36 -0.11 6.51 5.65
C GLY A 36 -0.10 5.71 6.94
N ILE A 37 -1.27 5.67 7.52
CA ILE A 37 -1.56 4.87 8.69
C ILE A 37 -2.65 3.87 8.35
N ASN A 38 -2.58 2.72 8.98
CA ASN A 38 -3.59 1.70 8.84
C ASN A 38 -4.22 1.37 10.20
N TRP A 39 -5.50 1.05 10.16
CA TRP A 39 -6.27 0.56 11.29
C TRP A 39 -6.49 -0.94 11.10
N ASN A 40 -5.89 -1.74 11.98
CA ASN A 40 -5.90 -3.19 11.85
C ASN A 40 -7.14 -3.79 12.51
N ILE A 41 -7.89 -4.59 11.78
CA ILE A 41 -9.12 -5.25 12.22
C ILE A 41 -8.85 -6.74 12.35
N PRO A 42 -8.68 -7.27 13.58
CA PRO A 42 -8.45 -8.69 13.82
C PRO A 42 -9.60 -9.55 13.29
N THR A 43 -9.27 -10.68 12.70
CA THR A 43 -10.23 -11.64 12.14
C THR A 43 -9.89 -13.08 12.58
N GLY A 44 -10.82 -14.01 12.40
CA GLY A 44 -10.63 -15.40 12.82
C GLY A 44 -10.54 -15.53 14.33
N GLU A 45 -9.58 -16.29 14.82
CA GLU A 45 -9.36 -16.54 16.25
C GLU A 45 -8.89 -15.30 17.03
N LEU A 46 -8.36 -14.29 16.33
CA LEU A 46 -8.03 -13.00 16.93
C LEU A 46 -9.24 -12.06 17.06
N LYS A 47 -10.44 -12.51 16.68
CA LYS A 47 -11.66 -11.73 16.84
C LYS A 47 -11.94 -11.49 18.32
N GLY A 48 -11.80 -10.23 18.75
CA GLY A 48 -11.91 -9.83 20.17
C GLY A 48 -10.61 -9.25 20.71
N ILE A 49 -9.49 -9.41 20.01
CA ILE A 49 -8.26 -8.69 20.30
C ILE A 49 -8.44 -7.22 19.88
N ARG A 50 -7.88 -6.31 20.66
CA ARG A 50 -8.01 -4.88 20.39
C ARG A 50 -7.23 -4.49 19.14
N SER A 51 -7.92 -3.79 18.24
CA SER A 51 -7.32 -3.17 17.05
C SER A 51 -6.27 -2.14 17.46
N MET A 52 -5.16 -2.10 16.75
CA MET A 52 -4.13 -1.08 16.90
C MET A 52 -3.83 -0.43 15.55
N MET A 53 -3.24 0.75 15.62
CA MET A 53 -2.77 1.46 14.44
C MET A 53 -1.41 0.93 14.01
N GLY A 54 -1.24 0.75 12.72
CA GLY A 54 0.03 0.52 12.05
C GLY A 54 0.32 1.64 11.07
N PHE A 55 1.26 1.42 10.19
CA PHE A 55 1.59 2.36 9.12
C PHE A 55 1.92 1.61 7.84
N ASP A 56 1.77 2.32 6.73
CA ASP A 56 2.16 1.85 5.41
C ASP A 56 3.00 2.93 4.68
N ALA A 57 3.95 2.47 3.90
CA ALA A 57 4.73 3.30 3.01
C ALA A 57 5.14 2.51 1.77
N GLY A 58 5.41 3.19 0.67
CA GLY A 58 5.75 2.47 -0.54
C GLY A 58 6.24 3.35 -1.69
N VAL A 59 6.36 2.70 -2.83
CA VAL A 59 6.58 3.36 -4.12
C VAL A 59 5.72 2.66 -5.14
N ASP A 60 4.88 3.41 -5.85
CA ASP A 60 3.95 2.92 -6.86
C ASP A 60 4.28 3.55 -8.23
N ALA A 61 4.45 2.73 -9.25
CA ALA A 61 4.47 3.11 -10.64
C ALA A 61 3.13 2.75 -11.28
N GLN A 62 2.43 3.75 -11.82
CA GLN A 62 1.16 3.55 -12.53
C GLN A 62 1.43 3.81 -14.01
N ILE A 63 1.04 2.87 -14.85
CA ILE A 63 1.35 2.87 -16.28
C ILE A 63 0.09 2.56 -17.07
N GLY A 64 -0.23 3.37 -18.05
CA GLY A 64 -1.39 3.15 -18.89
C GLY A 64 -1.66 4.23 -19.91
N TYR A 65 -2.92 4.49 -20.15
CA TYR A 65 -3.36 5.39 -21.18
C TYR A 65 -4.51 6.28 -20.70
N MET A 66 -4.41 7.58 -20.95
CA MET A 66 -5.49 8.54 -20.73
C MET A 66 -6.26 8.74 -22.04
N ILE A 67 -7.56 8.59 -21.98
CA ILE A 67 -8.52 8.87 -23.04
C ILE A 67 -9.18 10.20 -22.72
N SER A 68 -8.97 11.21 -23.51
CA SER A 68 -9.72 12.46 -23.41
C SER A 68 -11.15 12.23 -23.93
N VAL A 69 -12.14 12.55 -23.09
CA VAL A 69 -13.56 12.43 -23.42
C VAL A 69 -14.08 13.76 -23.93
N LYS A 70 -13.64 14.86 -23.35
CA LYS A 70 -13.93 16.26 -23.74
C LYS A 70 -12.89 17.17 -23.11
N ASP A 71 -12.86 18.42 -23.53
CA ASP A 71 -11.98 19.43 -22.97
C ASP A 71 -12.15 19.50 -21.45
N GLY A 72 -11.04 19.35 -20.73
CA GLY A 72 -11.01 19.33 -19.28
C GLY A 72 -11.53 18.05 -18.63
N PHE A 73 -11.80 16.97 -19.37
CA PHE A 73 -12.19 15.69 -18.79
C PHE A 73 -11.63 14.48 -19.53
N GLY A 74 -10.94 13.63 -18.81
CA GLY A 74 -10.34 12.41 -19.34
C GLY A 74 -10.51 11.22 -18.39
N ILE A 75 -10.32 10.03 -18.94
CA ILE A 75 -10.35 8.76 -18.21
C ILE A 75 -9.02 8.06 -18.44
N SER A 76 -8.29 7.76 -17.37
CA SER A 76 -7.08 6.96 -17.41
C SER A 76 -7.38 5.52 -17.01
N VAL A 77 -6.81 4.57 -17.73
CA VAL A 77 -6.77 3.15 -17.36
C VAL A 77 -5.33 2.81 -17.05
N LEU A 78 -5.04 2.60 -15.77
CA LEU A 78 -3.69 2.44 -15.25
C LEU A 78 -3.50 1.08 -14.62
N GLY A 79 -2.44 0.36 -15.05
CA GLY A 79 -1.86 -0.73 -14.29
C GLY A 79 -0.98 -0.17 -13.18
N GLU A 80 -1.08 -0.69 -11.97
CA GLU A 80 -0.26 -0.32 -10.82
C GLU A 80 0.76 -1.41 -10.52
N LEU A 81 2.03 -1.03 -10.45
CA LEU A 81 3.16 -1.85 -10.02
C LEU A 81 3.82 -1.13 -8.84
N GLY A 82 4.05 -1.81 -7.74
CA GLY A 82 4.62 -1.12 -6.61
C GLY A 82 5.38 -2.03 -5.65
N TYR A 83 5.97 -1.36 -4.69
CA TYR A 83 6.53 -1.95 -3.49
C TYR A 83 5.86 -1.31 -2.30
N SER A 84 5.41 -2.13 -1.33
CA SER A 84 4.87 -1.65 -0.08
C SER A 84 5.62 -2.22 1.12
N TRP A 85 5.69 -1.43 2.15
CA TRP A 85 6.12 -1.78 3.48
C TRP A 85 4.98 -1.50 4.44
N ASP A 86 4.35 -2.56 4.92
CA ASP A 86 3.14 -2.50 5.73
C ASP A 86 3.43 -3.01 7.15
N ALA A 87 2.96 -2.30 8.16
CA ALA A 87 3.02 -2.71 9.56
C ALA A 87 1.62 -2.96 10.09
N TYR A 88 1.35 -4.20 10.48
CA TYR A 88 0.10 -4.60 11.14
C TYR A 88 0.36 -4.75 12.64
N SER A 89 -0.45 -4.10 13.46
CA SER A 89 -0.29 -4.06 14.90
C SER A 89 -1.53 -4.57 15.61
N TYR A 90 -1.35 -5.45 16.59
CA TYR A 90 -2.42 -6.05 17.38
C TYR A 90 -2.07 -6.00 18.86
N ALA A 91 -3.03 -5.61 19.72
CA ALA A 91 -2.85 -5.71 21.17
C ALA A 91 -3.08 -7.15 21.59
N VAL A 92 -2.10 -7.73 22.29
CA VAL A 92 -2.21 -9.08 22.86
C VAL A 92 -2.07 -8.96 24.37
N ASP A 93 -3.07 -9.43 25.11
CA ASP A 93 -3.01 -9.51 26.56
C ASP A 93 -2.28 -10.81 26.95
N VAL A 94 -1.04 -10.70 27.36
CA VAL A 94 -0.28 -11.85 27.87
C VAL A 94 -0.50 -11.95 29.36
N SER A 95 -1.37 -12.85 29.81
CA SER A 95 -1.48 -13.23 31.20
C SER A 95 -0.39 -14.27 31.54
N VAL A 96 0.64 -13.87 32.25
CA VAL A 96 1.61 -14.82 32.82
C VAL A 96 1.02 -15.34 34.10
N SER A 97 0.49 -16.56 34.08
CA SER A 97 0.13 -17.30 35.28
C SER A 97 1.41 -17.94 35.85
N ASP A 98 1.97 -17.36 36.88
CA ASP A 98 3.05 -18.00 37.63
C ASP A 98 2.45 -19.09 38.54
N GLY A 99 2.75 -20.32 38.21
CA GLY A 99 2.21 -21.53 38.82
C GLY A 99 2.89 -21.90 40.14
N SER A 100 3.18 -20.96 41.06
CA SER A 100 3.62 -21.29 42.42
C SER A 100 2.49 -21.17 43.38
N GLY A 101 1.92 -22.30 43.75
CA GLY A 101 0.90 -22.39 44.81
C GLY A 101 1.42 -21.90 46.15
N SER A 102 1.02 -20.72 46.55
CA SER A 102 0.94 -20.30 47.95
C SER A 102 -0.06 -19.13 48.03
N SER A 103 -0.97 -19.21 48.99
CA SER A 103 -2.04 -18.28 49.24
C SER A 103 -1.55 -16.87 49.57
N GLY A 104 -1.46 -16.03 48.57
CA GLY A 104 -1.19 -14.61 48.64
C GLY A 104 -1.70 -13.97 47.37
N GLY A 105 -2.55 -12.94 47.47
CA GLY A 105 -3.22 -12.32 46.33
C GLY A 105 -2.29 -12.02 45.16
N LEU A 106 -2.61 -12.61 44.03
CA LEU A 106 -1.91 -12.38 42.76
C LEU A 106 -2.34 -11.01 42.24
N ASP A 107 -1.41 -10.08 42.30
CA ASP A 107 -1.53 -8.81 41.59
C ASP A 107 -1.17 -9.08 40.12
N VAL A 108 -2.19 -9.41 39.31
CA VAL A 108 -2.02 -9.65 37.87
C VAL A 108 -1.89 -8.30 37.20
N GLN A 109 -0.67 -7.82 37.00
CA GLN A 109 -0.42 -6.68 36.13
C GLN A 109 -0.62 -7.14 34.70
N LEU A 110 -1.76 -6.79 34.11
CA LEU A 110 -2.02 -6.90 32.67
C LEU A 110 -1.06 -5.96 31.94
N LYS A 111 0.05 -6.46 31.47
CA LYS A 111 0.97 -5.71 30.63
C LYS A 111 0.43 -5.77 29.21
N GLU A 112 -0.17 -4.67 28.74
CA GLU A 112 -0.51 -4.52 27.32
C GLU A 112 0.74 -4.74 26.48
N SER A 113 0.67 -5.73 25.63
CA SER A 113 1.75 -6.12 24.76
C SER A 113 1.28 -6.05 23.33
N SER A 114 2.11 -5.57 22.40
CA SER A 114 1.76 -5.46 20.99
C SER A 114 2.49 -6.50 20.15
N LEU A 115 1.73 -7.25 19.36
CA LEU A 115 2.25 -8.07 18.28
C LEU A 115 2.36 -7.19 17.03
N LEU A 116 3.55 -7.10 16.46
CA LEU A 116 3.82 -6.32 15.26
C LEU A 116 4.23 -7.25 14.12
N LEU A 117 3.52 -7.17 13.01
CA LEU A 117 3.83 -7.89 11.78
C LEU A 117 4.23 -6.87 10.72
N TYR A 118 5.43 -7.01 10.19
CA TYR A 118 5.91 -6.18 9.09
C TYR A 118 6.01 -7.03 7.83
N PHE A 119 5.50 -6.49 6.72
CA PHE A 119 5.64 -7.12 5.40
C PHE A 119 6.26 -6.15 4.40
N HIS A 120 7.16 -6.69 3.62
CA HIS A 120 7.67 -6.09 2.39
C HIS A 120 7.00 -6.81 1.23
N SER A 121 6.25 -6.10 0.42
CA SER A 121 5.43 -6.72 -0.62
C SER A 121 5.65 -6.09 -1.99
N PHE A 122 5.57 -6.89 -3.04
CA PHE A 122 5.28 -6.39 -4.38
C PHE A 122 3.78 -6.17 -4.54
N LYS A 123 3.42 -5.06 -5.16
CA LYS A 123 2.05 -4.65 -5.45
C LYS A 123 1.76 -4.77 -6.94
N LEU A 124 0.62 -5.36 -7.28
CA LEU A 124 0.09 -5.48 -8.62
C LEU A 124 -1.39 -5.11 -8.59
N GLY A 125 -1.81 -4.17 -9.44
CA GLY A 125 -3.21 -3.75 -9.45
C GLY A 125 -3.63 -3.01 -10.70
N LEU A 126 -4.88 -2.59 -10.68
CA LEU A 126 -5.48 -1.70 -11.66
C LEU A 126 -6.09 -0.51 -10.94
N LEU A 127 -5.85 0.68 -11.44
CA LEU A 127 -6.36 1.93 -10.87
C LEU A 127 -6.85 2.86 -11.96
N PRO A 128 -8.07 2.67 -12.49
CA PRO A 128 -8.71 3.65 -13.35
C PRO A 128 -8.90 4.97 -12.60
N LYS A 129 -8.67 6.11 -13.31
CA LYS A 129 -8.80 7.46 -12.79
C LYS A 129 -9.67 8.32 -13.70
N PHE A 130 -10.52 9.14 -13.11
CA PHE A 130 -11.24 10.23 -13.76
C PHE A 130 -10.46 11.51 -13.57
N ASN A 131 -10.05 12.16 -14.66
CA ASN A 131 -9.24 13.35 -14.65
C ASN A 131 -10.09 14.57 -15.01
N ILE A 132 -10.01 15.62 -14.20
CA ILE A 132 -10.73 16.89 -14.38
C ILE A 132 -9.68 17.99 -14.42
N GLY A 133 -9.53 18.64 -15.58
CA GLY A 133 -8.59 19.75 -15.78
C GLY A 133 -9.22 21.09 -15.45
N PHE A 134 -8.47 21.98 -14.80
CA PHE A 134 -8.86 23.33 -14.47
C PHE A 134 -7.86 24.30 -15.10
N GLY A 135 -8.24 24.94 -16.20
CA GLY A 135 -7.45 26.05 -16.77
C GLY A 135 -6.03 25.70 -17.26
N GLY A 136 -5.86 24.53 -17.81
CA GLY A 136 -4.68 24.14 -18.61
C GLY A 136 -3.43 23.65 -17.86
N ARG A 137 -3.27 23.97 -16.56
CA ARG A 137 -2.11 23.48 -15.78
C ARG A 137 -2.48 22.70 -14.53
N HIS A 138 -3.69 22.82 -14.06
CA HIS A 138 -4.16 22.24 -12.83
C HIS A 138 -5.22 21.20 -13.10
N GLY A 139 -5.34 20.21 -12.24
CA GLY A 139 -6.46 19.30 -12.29
C GLY A 139 -6.54 18.38 -11.07
N LEU A 140 -7.62 17.64 -11.05
CA LEU A 140 -7.87 16.58 -10.09
C LEU A 140 -8.02 15.26 -10.82
N ALA A 141 -7.50 14.20 -10.23
CA ALA A 141 -7.77 12.84 -10.64
C ALA A 141 -8.43 12.09 -9.48
N VAL A 142 -9.55 11.43 -9.75
CA VAL A 142 -10.22 10.57 -8.77
C VAL A 142 -10.10 9.15 -9.26
N GLY A 143 -9.43 8.31 -8.49
CA GLY A 143 -9.17 6.91 -8.81
C GLY A 143 -9.88 5.95 -7.87
N ILE A 144 -10.29 4.81 -8.40
CA ILE A 144 -10.75 3.68 -7.61
C ILE A 144 -10.26 2.38 -8.26
N GLY A 145 -9.68 1.51 -7.49
CA GLY A 145 -9.12 0.28 -8.00
C GLY A 145 -8.72 -0.69 -6.92
N GLY A 146 -7.84 -1.60 -7.26
CA GLY A 146 -7.34 -2.59 -6.32
C GLY A 146 -6.48 -3.65 -7.00
N GLY A 147 -6.03 -4.60 -6.22
CA GLY A 147 -5.12 -5.62 -6.69
C GLY A 147 -4.67 -6.57 -5.60
N VAL A 148 -3.43 -7.00 -5.70
CA VAL A 148 -2.81 -7.91 -4.73
C VAL A 148 -1.45 -7.39 -4.31
N LYS A 149 -1.13 -7.57 -3.04
CA LYS A 149 0.20 -7.43 -2.45
C LYS A 149 0.76 -8.84 -2.27
N ILE A 150 1.97 -9.07 -2.77
CA ILE A 150 2.68 -10.35 -2.68
C ILE A 150 3.82 -10.17 -1.69
N PRO A 151 3.68 -10.60 -0.43
CA PRO A 151 4.74 -10.48 0.56
C PRO A 151 5.99 -11.27 0.14
N ILE A 152 7.15 -10.62 0.11
CA ILE A 152 8.44 -11.21 -0.25
C ILE A 152 9.37 -11.39 0.93
N ALA A 153 9.17 -10.59 1.98
CA ALA A 153 9.84 -10.71 3.25
C ALA A 153 8.92 -10.20 4.37
N GLY A 154 9.14 -10.68 5.58
CA GLY A 154 8.40 -10.25 6.75
C GLY A 154 9.23 -10.28 8.01
N GLN A 155 8.71 -9.65 9.06
CA GLN A 155 9.28 -9.67 10.39
C GLN A 155 8.15 -9.68 11.42
N ILE A 156 8.26 -10.55 12.39
CA ILE A 156 7.34 -10.65 13.54
C ILE A 156 8.10 -10.18 14.77
N LYS A 157 7.55 -9.19 15.47
CA LYS A 157 8.04 -8.77 16.80
C LYS A 157 7.03 -9.17 17.86
N PHE A 158 7.49 -9.94 18.82
CA PHE A 158 6.66 -10.40 19.94
C PHE A 158 6.67 -9.39 21.08
N PRO A 159 5.58 -9.37 21.87
CA PRO A 159 5.49 -8.52 23.04
C PRO A 159 6.55 -8.87 24.10
N GLY A 160 7.20 -7.86 24.65
CA GLY A 160 8.10 -8.02 25.80
C GLY A 160 9.47 -8.64 25.49
N ASN A 161 9.74 -9.00 24.25
CA ASN A 161 11.03 -9.51 23.81
C ASN A 161 11.63 -8.57 22.73
N ASN A 162 12.93 -8.28 22.81
CA ASN A 162 13.63 -7.54 21.77
C ASN A 162 13.97 -8.42 20.56
N GLU A 163 13.64 -9.71 20.61
CA GLU A 163 13.86 -10.62 19.52
C GLU A 163 12.78 -10.46 18.44
N SER A 164 13.21 -10.50 17.21
CA SER A 164 12.33 -10.47 16.04
C SER A 164 12.62 -11.68 15.15
N LEU A 165 11.57 -12.37 14.75
CA LEU A 165 11.66 -13.43 13.75
C LEU A 165 11.55 -12.82 12.36
N LYS A 166 12.57 -13.06 11.54
CA LYS A 166 12.53 -12.70 10.11
C LYS A 166 11.97 -13.86 9.31
N ALA A 167 11.08 -13.56 8.38
CA ALA A 167 10.47 -14.54 7.49
C ALA A 167 10.84 -14.24 6.04
N THR A 168 11.30 -15.26 5.34
CA THR A 168 11.52 -15.20 3.89
C THR A 168 10.21 -15.45 3.14
N ARG A 169 10.20 -15.28 1.82
CA ARG A 169 9.03 -15.59 0.98
C ARG A 169 8.54 -17.04 1.16
N LYS A 170 9.46 -17.99 1.35
CA LYS A 170 9.11 -19.39 1.57
C LYS A 170 8.38 -19.57 2.90
N ASP A 171 8.93 -19.02 3.97
CA ASP A 171 8.31 -19.08 5.29
C ASP A 171 6.92 -18.44 5.28
N ILE A 172 6.77 -17.28 4.63
CA ILE A 172 5.49 -16.58 4.49
C ILE A 172 4.48 -17.46 3.73
N ALA A 173 4.90 -18.17 2.67
CA ALA A 173 4.02 -19.02 1.90
C ALA A 173 3.55 -20.27 2.67
N GLU A 174 4.31 -20.71 3.67
CA GLU A 174 3.92 -21.80 4.57
C GLU A 174 2.97 -21.33 5.67
N PHE A 175 3.12 -20.08 6.15
CA PHE A 175 2.32 -19.51 7.25
C PHE A 175 1.06 -18.80 6.80
N LEU A 176 1.02 -18.22 5.59
CA LEU A 176 -0.13 -17.47 5.08
C LEU A 176 -0.96 -18.30 4.09
N SER A 177 -2.28 -18.26 4.25
CA SER A 177 -3.23 -18.87 3.32
C SER A 177 -4.46 -17.96 3.12
N PRO A 178 -4.59 -17.30 1.97
CA PRO A 178 -3.66 -17.26 0.82
C PRO A 178 -2.35 -16.51 1.14
N SER A 179 -1.27 -16.84 0.45
CA SER A 179 0.04 -16.20 0.59
C SER A 179 0.15 -14.85 -0.13
N VAL A 180 -0.98 -14.19 -0.32
CA VAL A 180 -1.14 -12.86 -0.91
C VAL A 180 -2.18 -12.07 -0.11
N ILE A 181 -2.08 -10.75 -0.14
CA ILE A 181 -3.01 -9.83 0.50
C ILE A 181 -3.75 -9.10 -0.61
N GLY A 182 -5.08 -9.24 -0.66
CA GLY A 182 -5.89 -8.43 -1.57
C GLY A 182 -5.98 -7.00 -1.07
N TYR A 183 -6.03 -6.01 -1.96
CA TYR A 183 -6.27 -4.63 -1.57
C TYR A 183 -7.27 -3.93 -2.47
N ILE A 184 -7.94 -2.93 -1.92
CA ILE A 184 -8.70 -1.92 -2.66
C ILE A 184 -8.13 -0.54 -2.33
N LYS A 185 -8.23 0.39 -3.26
CA LYS A 185 -7.72 1.76 -3.10
C LYS A 185 -8.63 2.75 -3.81
N ALA A 186 -8.96 3.85 -3.14
CA ALA A 186 -9.52 5.04 -3.75
C ALA A 186 -8.52 6.19 -3.55
N SER A 187 -8.39 7.07 -4.52
CA SER A 187 -7.50 8.23 -4.42
C SER A 187 -8.16 9.49 -4.97
N ILE A 188 -7.73 10.63 -4.43
CA ILE A 188 -8.01 11.96 -4.96
C ILE A 188 -6.67 12.66 -5.07
N ASP A 189 -6.25 12.94 -6.30
CA ASP A 189 -4.93 13.45 -6.62
C ASP A 189 -5.08 14.84 -7.28
N TYR A 190 -4.49 15.86 -6.69
CA TYR A 190 -4.30 17.15 -7.33
C TYR A 190 -3.00 17.14 -8.08
N TYR A 191 -3.01 17.56 -9.34
CA TYR A 191 -1.82 17.67 -10.17
C TYR A 191 -1.62 19.08 -10.71
N LEU A 192 -0.35 19.48 -10.79
CA LEU A 192 0.11 20.74 -11.31
C LEU A 192 1.16 20.52 -12.40
N PHE A 193 0.82 20.82 -13.65
CA PHE A 193 1.75 20.77 -14.78
C PHE A 193 2.72 21.95 -14.76
N PHE A 194 3.99 21.69 -14.70
CA PHE A 194 5.05 22.69 -14.86
C PHE A 194 5.66 22.67 -16.26
N THR A 195 5.45 21.59 -17.03
CA THR A 195 5.67 21.54 -18.49
C THR A 195 4.39 21.03 -19.16
N ASP A 196 4.41 20.86 -20.48
CA ASP A 196 3.25 20.35 -21.20
C ASP A 196 2.92 18.88 -20.87
N ASN A 197 3.90 18.11 -20.41
CA ASN A 197 3.76 16.67 -20.21
C ASN A 197 4.20 16.20 -18.81
N ILE A 198 4.63 17.09 -17.93
CA ILE A 198 5.13 16.72 -16.60
C ILE A 198 4.39 17.53 -15.54
N ALA A 199 3.77 16.83 -14.62
CA ALA A 199 3.11 17.41 -13.46
C ALA A 199 3.69 16.85 -12.15
N MET A 200 3.60 17.63 -11.10
CA MET A 200 3.69 17.16 -9.73
C MET A 200 2.30 16.73 -9.28
N GLU A 201 2.22 15.65 -8.53
CA GLU A 201 0.96 15.09 -8.01
C GLU A 201 0.99 15.04 -6.49
N PHE A 202 -0.09 15.52 -5.87
CA PHE A 202 -0.33 15.49 -4.42
C PHE A 202 -1.67 14.83 -4.20
N GLY A 203 -1.70 13.71 -3.51
CA GLY A 203 -2.92 12.93 -3.36
C GLY A 203 -3.21 12.52 -1.93
N LEU A 204 -4.49 12.25 -1.72
CA LEU A 204 -5.02 11.53 -0.57
C LEU A 204 -5.45 10.16 -1.07
N TYR A 205 -5.23 9.12 -0.26
CA TYR A 205 -5.81 7.81 -0.54
C TYR A 205 -6.52 7.23 0.68
N LEU A 206 -7.51 6.42 0.37
CA LEU A 206 -8.19 5.51 1.28
C LEU A 206 -8.04 4.11 0.72
N GLY A 207 -7.74 3.15 1.57
CA GLY A 207 -7.52 1.78 1.17
C GLY A 207 -8.09 0.77 2.14
N GLY A 208 -8.03 -0.47 1.74
CA GLY A 208 -8.33 -1.59 2.61
C GLY A 208 -7.60 -2.83 2.16
N ASP A 209 -6.94 -3.49 3.11
CA ASP A 209 -6.25 -4.75 2.92
C ASP A 209 -7.11 -5.92 3.41
N PHE A 210 -7.20 -6.98 2.62
CA PHE A 210 -7.87 -8.23 2.93
C PHE A 210 -6.83 -9.31 3.27
N GLY A 211 -6.33 -9.28 4.46
CA GLY A 211 -5.22 -10.08 4.99
C GLY A 211 -4.21 -9.19 5.71
N PRO A 212 -3.11 -9.78 6.23
CA PRO A 212 -2.68 -11.18 6.09
C PRO A 212 -3.59 -12.18 6.83
N LYS A 213 -3.69 -13.40 6.31
CA LYS A 213 -4.40 -14.51 6.96
C LYS A 213 -3.45 -15.68 7.17
N MET A 214 -3.34 -16.17 8.38
CA MET A 214 -2.54 -17.35 8.68
C MET A 214 -3.27 -18.64 8.28
N ALA A 215 -2.53 -19.65 7.88
CA ALA A 215 -3.06 -20.96 7.60
C ALA A 215 -3.69 -21.58 8.85
N ALA A 216 -4.70 -22.43 8.70
CA ALA A 216 -5.34 -23.11 9.81
C ALA A 216 -4.36 -23.90 10.67
N THR A 217 -3.32 -24.49 10.04
CA THR A 217 -2.20 -25.18 10.72
C THR A 217 -1.34 -24.25 11.60
N ALA A 218 -1.40 -22.94 11.35
CA ALA A 218 -0.69 -21.90 12.09
C ALA A 218 -1.64 -21.06 12.98
N GLY A 219 -2.81 -21.62 13.33
CA GLY A 219 -3.79 -20.99 14.24
C GLY A 219 -4.94 -20.24 13.56
N GLY A 220 -4.97 -20.16 12.22
CA GLY A 220 -6.12 -19.62 11.47
C GLY A 220 -6.48 -18.15 11.71
N PHE A 221 -5.60 -17.39 12.37
CA PHE A 221 -5.84 -15.99 12.67
C PHE A 221 -5.36 -15.06 11.55
N GLY A 222 -5.91 -13.87 11.52
CA GLY A 222 -5.57 -12.88 10.51
C GLY A 222 -6.12 -11.51 10.84
N GLY A 223 -5.96 -10.60 9.91
CA GLY A 223 -6.51 -9.27 10.01
C GLY A 223 -6.86 -8.72 8.65
N ASN A 224 -7.71 -7.72 8.67
CA ASN A 224 -7.86 -6.78 7.58
C ASN A 224 -7.29 -5.44 8.04
N ALA A 225 -7.03 -4.53 7.13
CA ALA A 225 -6.66 -3.17 7.49
C ALA A 225 -7.50 -2.17 6.71
N PHE A 226 -7.74 -1.04 7.32
CA PHE A 226 -8.24 0.15 6.64
C PHE A 226 -7.11 1.18 6.61
N ASP A 227 -6.74 1.62 5.43
CA ASP A 227 -5.59 2.49 5.22
C ASP A 227 -6.06 3.89 4.82
N PHE A 228 -5.39 4.91 5.32
CA PHE A 228 -5.52 6.25 4.78
C PHE A 228 -4.18 6.99 4.85
N GLY A 229 -3.91 7.80 3.85
CA GLY A 229 -2.64 8.50 3.80
C GLY A 229 -2.54 9.51 2.67
N LEU A 230 -1.33 9.98 2.53
CA LEU A 230 -0.91 10.92 1.50
C LEU A 230 -0.09 10.19 0.45
N GLN A 231 -0.11 10.70 -0.77
CA GLN A 231 0.82 10.29 -1.82
C GLN A 231 1.38 11.52 -2.53
N LEU A 232 2.68 11.46 -2.78
CA LEU A 232 3.39 12.50 -3.51
C LEU A 232 4.02 11.87 -4.74
N GLY A 233 3.96 12.55 -5.88
CA GLY A 233 4.48 11.95 -7.08
C GLY A 233 4.70 12.89 -8.25
N PHE A 234 5.08 12.26 -9.34
CA PHE A 234 5.22 12.90 -10.65
C PHE A 234 4.38 12.15 -11.66
N ARG A 235 3.65 12.92 -12.45
CA ARG A 235 2.86 12.44 -13.57
C ARG A 235 3.51 12.88 -14.88
N PHE A 236 3.65 11.93 -15.79
CA PHE A 236 4.14 12.11 -17.15
C PHE A 236 3.03 11.69 -18.11
N GLY A 237 2.52 12.60 -18.89
CA GLY A 237 1.42 12.29 -19.80
C GLY A 237 0.64 13.51 -20.24
N PRO A 238 -0.49 13.29 -20.90
CA PRO A 238 -1.32 14.37 -21.42
C PRO A 238 -2.08 15.12 -20.30
N LYS A 239 -2.50 16.31 -20.63
CA LYS A 239 -3.45 17.11 -19.86
C LYS A 239 -4.88 16.65 -20.16
N ALA A 240 -5.76 16.68 -19.16
CA ALA A 240 -7.18 16.44 -19.36
C ALA A 240 -7.89 17.67 -19.90
#